data_c50d147f5c4e3a6b09b74f1dc81ecd9c
#
_entry.id   c50d147f5c4e3a6b09b74f1dc81ecd9c
#
_cell.length_a   1.000
_cell.length_b   1.000
_cell.length_c   1.000
_cell.angle_alpha   90.00
_cell.angle_beta   90.00
_cell.angle_gamma   90.00
#
_symmetry.space_group_name_H-M   'P 1'
#
loop_
_entity.id
_entity.type
_entity.pdbx_description
1 polymer ?
#
loop_
_entity_poly.entity_id
_entity_poly.type
_entity_poly.pdbx_seq_one_letter_code
_entity_poly.pdbx_strand_id
1 'polypeptide(L)'
;MEMEEKKLETNTEQNLPVQELPADIPAEVRQKLAEDLNEEATEDLKQDMREAEREEANDEEVKANPEMLTKSRLLKLLIKKQYVKLREVTEEEQPADLAELLEELDENNRLVVFRLLKKDVATEAFAYMSDEARDDLVNAFSDVELVSAIEEMSLDDAADLLEDMPAGVVKRVLEKSSRETRESLNKLLNYPESSAGSLMTPEYVRLRMDMTVEQAFAAIRKQGENAETVYTCYVVESNRLQGVVSARNLLLADPKTPITEIMEDNLVTVKVTDDQEFVAVSYTHLRAHETELHL
;
A
#
# COMPACT_ATOMS: atom_id res chain seq x y z
N MET A 1 52.65 24.13 13.47
CA MET A 1 52.43 22.91 12.70
C MET A 1 52.01 21.74 13.60
N GLU A 2 51.50 22.03 14.80
CA GLU A 2 50.99 21.04 15.79
C GLU A 2 49.61 21.37 16.34
N MET A 3 48.89 22.30 15.73
CA MET A 3 47.50 22.68 16.15
C MET A 3 46.43 22.48 15.09
N GLU A 4 46.75 21.88 13.94
CA GLU A 4 45.77 21.52 12.89
C GLU A 4 45.47 20.04 12.81
N GLU A 5 46.29 19.16 13.41
CA GLU A 5 46.02 17.70 13.43
C GLU A 5 45.02 17.25 14.50
N LYS A 6 44.62 18.10 15.44
CA LYS A 6 43.67 17.76 16.52
C LYS A 6 42.22 18.10 16.22
N LYS A 7 41.88 18.55 15.00
CA LYS A 7 40.50 18.85 14.58
C LYS A 7 39.90 17.86 13.55
N LEU A 8 40.66 16.83 13.18
CA LEU A 8 40.19 15.80 12.23
C LEU A 8 39.87 14.45 12.87
N GLU A 9 40.01 14.28 14.18
CA GLU A 9 39.73 12.99 14.86
C GLU A 9 38.44 12.94 15.66
N THR A 10 37.53 13.90 15.51
CA THR A 10 36.24 13.88 16.25
C THR A 10 35.03 13.90 15.34
N ASN A 11 35.06 13.19 14.21
CA ASN A 11 33.86 13.04 13.38
C ASN A 11 33.79 11.67 12.68
N THR A 12 34.20 10.60 13.38
CA THR A 12 34.15 9.22 12.85
C THR A 12 33.49 8.27 13.85
N GLU A 13 32.50 8.73 14.58
CA GLU A 13 31.65 7.86 15.41
C GLU A 13 30.22 8.28 15.26
N GLN A 14 29.38 7.31 14.86
CA GLN A 14 27.91 7.33 14.77
C GLN A 14 27.33 7.51 13.36
N ASN A 15 27.72 6.67 12.41
CA ASN A 15 26.83 6.30 11.32
C ASN A 15 26.69 4.78 11.32
N LEU A 16 25.56 4.28 11.78
CA LEU A 16 25.09 2.93 11.43
C LEU A 16 25.22 2.79 9.91
N PRO A 17 25.80 1.69 9.39
CA PRO A 17 25.97 1.57 7.96
C PRO A 17 24.59 1.51 7.30
N VAL A 18 24.18 2.59 6.68
CA VAL A 18 23.01 2.71 5.79
C VAL A 18 22.99 1.59 4.74
N GLN A 19 24.10 0.89 4.57
CA GLN A 19 24.31 -0.22 3.64
C GLN A 19 23.64 -1.55 4.07
N GLU A 20 23.22 -1.70 5.34
CA GLU A 20 22.56 -2.92 5.81
C GLU A 20 21.02 -2.87 5.67
N LEU A 21 20.46 -1.68 5.41
CA LEU A 21 19.02 -1.52 5.23
C LEU A 21 18.59 -1.92 3.80
N PRO A 22 17.40 -2.49 3.62
CA PRO A 22 16.88 -2.86 2.32
C PRO A 22 16.92 -1.71 1.31
N ALA A 23 17.35 -2.01 0.06
CA ALA A 23 17.61 -0.99 -0.94
C ALA A 23 16.35 -0.32 -1.51
N ASP A 24 15.22 -0.98 -1.39
CA ASP A 24 13.89 -0.50 -1.79
C ASP A 24 13.30 0.54 -0.85
N ILE A 25 13.84 0.67 0.38
CA ILE A 25 13.45 1.74 1.29
C ILE A 25 14.00 3.08 0.77
N PRO A 26 13.17 4.14 0.66
CA PRO A 26 13.61 5.48 0.25
C PRO A 26 14.80 5.99 1.09
N ALA A 27 15.71 6.76 0.46
CA ALA A 27 16.94 7.19 1.11
C ALA A 27 16.69 8.01 2.38
N GLU A 28 15.64 8.83 2.39
CA GLU A 28 15.24 9.66 3.55
C GLU A 28 14.77 8.79 4.72
N VAL A 29 13.97 7.76 4.43
CA VAL A 29 13.50 6.78 5.44
C VAL A 29 14.67 5.97 5.98
N ARG A 30 15.61 5.56 5.13
CA ARG A 30 16.84 4.86 5.58
C ARG A 30 17.70 5.71 6.51
N GLN A 31 17.81 7.01 6.24
CA GLN A 31 18.53 7.92 7.12
C GLN A 31 17.84 8.02 8.49
N LYS A 32 16.52 8.14 8.51
CA LYS A 32 15.73 8.23 9.73
C LYS A 32 15.78 6.94 10.54
N LEU A 33 15.65 5.78 9.87
CA LEU A 33 15.85 4.47 10.51
C LEU A 33 17.24 4.32 11.14
N ALA A 34 18.28 4.87 10.51
CA ALA A 34 19.62 4.84 11.06
C ALA A 34 19.78 5.73 12.31
N GLU A 35 19.02 6.84 12.37
CA GLU A 35 18.95 7.71 13.55
C GLU A 35 18.15 7.03 14.70
N ASP A 36 17.01 6.38 14.37
CA ASP A 36 16.16 5.69 15.33
C ASP A 36 16.81 4.43 15.92
N LEU A 37 17.69 3.77 15.17
CA LEU A 37 18.42 2.56 15.57
C LEU A 37 19.84 2.85 16.09
N ASN A 38 20.03 3.96 16.76
CA ASN A 38 21.31 4.33 17.38
C ASN A 38 21.68 3.42 18.58
N GLU A 39 22.85 3.62 19.19
CA GLU A 39 23.32 2.77 20.30
C GLU A 39 22.43 2.85 21.55
N GLU A 40 21.88 4.04 21.85
CA GLU A 40 21.00 4.26 23.00
C GLU A 40 19.66 3.51 22.80
N ALA A 41 19.04 3.68 21.64
CA ALA A 41 17.82 2.94 21.26
C ALA A 41 18.05 1.41 21.24
N THR A 42 19.25 0.94 20.90
CA THR A 42 19.58 -0.48 20.94
C THR A 42 19.63 -1.05 22.36
N GLU A 43 19.99 -0.28 23.38
CA GLU A 43 19.94 -0.73 24.78
C GLU A 43 18.49 -0.81 25.30
N ASP A 44 17.66 0.17 24.93
CA ASP A 44 16.22 0.14 25.24
C ASP A 44 15.54 -1.07 24.59
N LEU A 45 15.78 -1.31 23.29
CA LEU A 45 15.34 -2.51 22.56
C LEU A 45 15.73 -3.81 23.26
N LYS A 46 16.94 -3.89 23.84
CA LYS A 46 17.38 -5.09 24.59
C LYS A 46 16.60 -5.27 25.90
N GLN A 47 16.22 -4.17 26.53
CA GLN A 47 15.40 -4.23 27.73
C GLN A 47 14.00 -4.74 27.40
N ASP A 48 13.34 -4.14 26.39
CA ASP A 48 12.00 -4.52 25.92
C ASP A 48 11.95 -5.99 25.48
N MET A 49 12.98 -6.44 24.75
CA MET A 49 13.10 -7.85 24.36
C MET A 49 13.15 -8.79 25.55
N ARG A 50 13.90 -8.43 26.62
CA ARG A 50 13.98 -9.28 27.83
C ARG A 50 12.67 -9.32 28.59
N GLU A 51 11.91 -8.22 28.57
CA GLU A 51 10.59 -8.15 29.17
C GLU A 51 9.61 -9.03 28.39
N ALA A 52 9.57 -8.89 27.06
CA ALA A 52 8.77 -9.73 26.19
C ALA A 52 9.12 -11.23 26.33
N GLU A 53 10.41 -11.60 26.35
CA GLU A 53 10.84 -12.99 26.57
C GLU A 53 10.35 -13.57 27.92
N ARG A 54 10.17 -12.74 28.96
CA ARG A 54 9.64 -13.17 30.24
C ARG A 54 8.13 -13.37 30.22
N GLU A 55 7.42 -12.52 29.52
CA GLU A 55 5.97 -12.61 29.34
C GLU A 55 5.62 -13.85 28.50
N GLU A 56 6.28 -14.03 27.38
CA GLU A 56 6.11 -15.15 26.47
C GLU A 56 6.57 -16.51 27.06
N ALA A 57 7.47 -16.51 28.05
CA ALA A 57 7.99 -17.73 28.66
C ALA A 57 6.93 -18.64 29.26
N ASN A 58 5.74 -18.12 29.56
CA ASN A 58 4.63 -18.89 30.13
C ASN A 58 3.54 -19.18 29.11
N ASP A 59 3.62 -18.62 27.90
CA ASP A 59 2.63 -18.81 26.84
C ASP A 59 2.69 -20.25 26.29
N GLU A 60 1.56 -20.93 26.27
CA GLU A 60 1.48 -22.31 25.78
C GLU A 60 1.54 -22.39 24.25
N GLU A 61 1.06 -21.37 23.53
CA GLU A 61 1.10 -21.31 22.07
C GLU A 61 2.52 -21.07 21.57
N VAL A 62 3.24 -20.15 22.19
CA VAL A 62 4.66 -19.89 21.87
C VAL A 62 5.52 -21.13 22.12
N LYS A 63 5.22 -21.88 23.20
CA LYS A 63 5.91 -23.16 23.51
C LYS A 63 5.59 -24.25 22.49
N ALA A 64 4.38 -24.27 21.97
CA ALA A 64 3.93 -25.25 20.98
C ALA A 64 4.49 -24.96 19.57
N ASN A 65 4.69 -23.68 19.25
CA ASN A 65 5.21 -23.23 17.97
C ASN A 65 6.41 -22.28 18.14
N PRO A 66 7.64 -22.79 18.29
CA PRO A 66 8.85 -21.97 18.46
C PRO A 66 9.19 -21.06 17.24
N GLU A 67 8.55 -21.29 16.09
CA GLU A 67 8.73 -20.48 14.88
C GLU A 67 7.69 -19.37 14.76
N MET A 68 6.69 -19.32 15.63
CA MET A 68 5.70 -18.26 15.69
C MET A 68 6.36 -16.89 15.80
N LEU A 69 5.83 -15.91 15.07
CA LEU A 69 6.28 -14.54 15.16
C LEU A 69 5.75 -13.95 16.48
N THR A 70 6.67 -13.44 17.32
CA THR A 70 6.35 -12.85 18.60
C THR A 70 7.05 -11.51 18.75
N LYS A 71 6.63 -10.70 19.69
CA LYS A 71 7.25 -9.41 20.04
C LYS A 71 8.74 -9.57 20.29
N SER A 72 9.14 -10.55 21.15
CA SER A 72 10.56 -10.79 21.44
C SER A 72 11.36 -11.20 20.21
N ARG A 73 10.76 -11.98 19.32
CA ARG A 73 11.40 -12.41 18.06
C ARG A 73 11.61 -11.23 17.10
N LEU A 74 10.62 -10.33 16.96
CA LEU A 74 10.77 -9.10 16.18
C LEU A 74 11.89 -8.21 16.72
N LEU A 75 11.86 -7.91 18.01
CA LEU A 75 12.89 -7.10 18.68
C LEU A 75 14.29 -7.72 18.56
N LYS A 76 14.38 -9.05 18.64
CA LYS A 76 15.64 -9.78 18.44
C LYS A 76 16.18 -9.66 17.01
N LEU A 77 15.32 -9.64 16.01
CA LEU A 77 15.71 -9.43 14.60
C LEU A 77 16.21 -8.00 14.39
N LEU A 78 15.56 -7.00 15.01
CA LEU A 78 16.02 -5.59 15.00
C LEU A 78 17.40 -5.44 15.63
N ILE A 79 17.60 -5.96 16.87
CA ILE A 79 18.87 -5.89 17.58
C ILE A 79 20.01 -6.54 16.78
N LYS A 80 19.71 -7.67 16.10
CA LYS A 80 20.68 -8.37 15.26
C LYS A 80 20.85 -7.76 13.86
N LYS A 81 20.14 -6.68 13.55
CA LYS A 81 20.12 -6.04 12.23
C LYS A 81 19.75 -6.98 11.08
N GLN A 82 18.92 -7.98 11.36
CA GLN A 82 18.49 -8.97 10.39
C GLN A 82 17.23 -8.51 9.63
N TYR A 83 17.29 -7.34 8.99
CA TYR A 83 16.15 -6.68 8.36
C TYR A 83 15.52 -7.48 7.22
N VAL A 84 16.33 -8.19 6.43
CA VAL A 84 15.82 -9.07 5.36
C VAL A 84 14.98 -10.19 5.96
N LYS A 85 15.48 -10.83 7.03
CA LYS A 85 14.75 -11.90 7.71
C LYS A 85 13.50 -11.38 8.43
N LEU A 86 13.54 -10.17 8.98
CA LEU A 86 12.36 -9.52 9.57
C LEU A 86 11.26 -9.40 8.50
N ARG A 87 11.59 -8.90 7.30
CA ARG A 87 10.64 -8.80 6.18
C ARG A 87 10.09 -10.16 5.74
N GLU A 88 10.94 -11.19 5.67
CA GLU A 88 10.50 -12.53 5.29
C GLU A 88 9.47 -13.08 6.29
N VAL A 89 9.74 -12.98 7.58
CA VAL A 89 8.83 -13.52 8.61
C VAL A 89 7.54 -12.71 8.74
N THR A 90 7.57 -11.40 8.54
CA THR A 90 6.36 -10.56 8.58
C THR A 90 5.49 -10.71 7.33
N GLU A 91 6.07 -11.09 6.19
CA GLU A 91 5.34 -11.37 4.95
C GLU A 91 4.57 -12.71 5.03
N GLU A 92 5.00 -13.63 5.87
CA GLU A 92 4.35 -14.93 6.08
C GLU A 92 3.19 -14.85 7.09
N GLU A 93 3.08 -13.76 7.88
CA GLU A 93 2.04 -13.59 8.89
C GLU A 93 0.71 -13.12 8.30
N GLN A 94 -0.38 -13.43 8.99
CA GLN A 94 -1.69 -12.86 8.64
C GLN A 94 -1.70 -11.37 9.00
N PRO A 95 -2.26 -10.50 8.15
CA PRO A 95 -2.28 -9.05 8.39
C PRO A 95 -2.88 -8.64 9.75
N ALA A 96 -3.93 -9.33 10.19
CA ALA A 96 -4.55 -9.07 11.49
C ALA A 96 -3.62 -9.41 12.66
N ASP A 97 -2.95 -10.57 12.61
CA ASP A 97 -2.02 -11.02 13.65
C ASP A 97 -0.79 -10.11 13.70
N LEU A 98 -0.31 -9.67 12.53
CA LEU A 98 0.79 -8.72 12.43
C LEU A 98 0.40 -7.35 13.01
N ALA A 99 -0.84 -6.88 12.78
CA ALA A 99 -1.35 -5.63 13.34
C ALA A 99 -1.38 -5.70 14.88
N GLU A 100 -1.93 -6.78 15.44
CA GLU A 100 -1.97 -7.01 16.89
C GLU A 100 -0.54 -7.01 17.48
N LEU A 101 0.38 -7.72 16.84
CA LEU A 101 1.78 -7.77 17.27
C LEU A 101 2.48 -6.40 17.20
N LEU A 102 2.17 -5.57 16.19
CA LEU A 102 2.68 -4.20 16.08
C LEU A 102 2.13 -3.31 17.19
N GLU A 103 0.88 -3.52 17.60
CA GLU A 103 0.26 -2.75 18.68
C GLU A 103 0.84 -3.09 20.06
N GLU A 104 1.36 -4.31 20.27
CA GLU A 104 2.08 -4.69 21.48
C GLU A 104 3.44 -3.99 21.64
N LEU A 105 4.02 -3.47 20.55
CA LEU A 105 5.26 -2.71 20.58
C LEU A 105 5.01 -1.30 21.13
N ASP A 106 6.01 -0.73 21.80
CA ASP A 106 5.99 0.71 22.07
C ASP A 106 6.02 1.54 20.79
N GLU A 107 5.64 2.83 20.87
CA GLU A 107 5.50 3.72 19.73
C GLU A 107 6.75 3.77 18.83
N ASN A 108 7.94 3.85 19.43
CA ASN A 108 9.19 3.94 18.68
C ASN A 108 9.51 2.63 17.95
N ASN A 109 9.41 1.50 18.65
CA ASN A 109 9.68 0.18 18.09
C ASN A 109 8.66 -0.17 17.00
N ARG A 110 7.37 0.15 17.22
CA ARG A 110 6.30 0.03 16.22
C ARG A 110 6.64 0.78 14.95
N LEU A 111 7.03 2.05 15.07
CA LEU A 111 7.40 2.89 13.93
C LEU A 111 8.60 2.34 13.17
N VAL A 112 9.64 1.90 13.88
CA VAL A 112 10.85 1.30 13.27
C VAL A 112 10.51 0.02 12.52
N VAL A 113 9.74 -0.88 13.13
CA VAL A 113 9.31 -2.12 12.45
C VAL A 113 8.45 -1.78 11.24
N PHE A 114 7.48 -0.90 11.39
CA PHE A 114 6.58 -0.51 10.30
C PHE A 114 7.32 0.06 9.08
N ARG A 115 8.34 0.92 9.30
CA ARG A 115 9.21 1.43 8.23
C ARG A 115 10.03 0.35 7.52
N LEU A 116 10.28 -0.77 8.19
CA LEU A 116 11.01 -1.91 7.63
C LEU A 116 10.14 -2.86 6.84
N LEU A 117 8.82 -2.88 7.05
CA LEU A 117 7.89 -3.75 6.33
C LEU A 117 7.96 -3.51 4.81
N LYS A 118 7.60 -4.53 4.04
CA LYS A 118 7.25 -4.33 2.63
C LYS A 118 5.95 -3.54 2.53
N LYS A 119 5.83 -2.74 1.49
CA LYS A 119 4.69 -1.84 1.28
C LYS A 119 3.34 -2.57 1.40
N ASP A 120 3.18 -3.66 0.67
CA ASP A 120 1.91 -4.42 0.65
C ASP A 120 1.56 -4.92 2.05
N VAL A 121 2.54 -5.51 2.76
CA VAL A 121 2.39 -5.98 4.15
C VAL A 121 2.05 -4.84 5.11
N ALA A 122 2.71 -3.69 4.95
CA ALA A 122 2.46 -2.52 5.78
C ALA A 122 1.04 -1.97 5.57
N THR A 123 0.58 -1.88 4.32
CA THR A 123 -0.78 -1.40 3.99
C THR A 123 -1.85 -2.34 4.55
N GLU A 124 -1.69 -3.65 4.36
CA GLU A 124 -2.63 -4.63 4.88
C GLU A 124 -2.66 -4.63 6.41
N ALA A 125 -1.51 -4.64 7.09
CA ALA A 125 -1.46 -4.58 8.55
C ALA A 125 -2.07 -3.28 9.10
N PHE A 126 -1.81 -2.13 8.45
CA PHE A 126 -2.38 -0.83 8.85
C PHE A 126 -3.91 -0.84 8.87
N ALA A 127 -4.55 -1.50 7.91
CA ALA A 127 -6.00 -1.59 7.83
C ALA A 127 -6.62 -2.36 9.01
N TYR A 128 -5.86 -3.27 9.65
CA TYR A 128 -6.31 -4.04 10.81
C TYR A 128 -5.96 -3.39 12.16
N MET A 129 -5.14 -2.33 12.18
CA MET A 129 -4.76 -1.65 13.41
C MET A 129 -5.92 -0.84 14.00
N SER A 130 -5.91 -0.65 15.31
CA SER A 130 -6.81 0.25 16.02
C SER A 130 -6.61 1.71 15.60
N ASP A 131 -7.65 2.53 15.73
CA ASP A 131 -7.60 3.96 15.39
C ASP A 131 -6.47 4.68 16.14
N GLU A 132 -6.25 4.34 17.43
CA GLU A 132 -5.20 4.93 18.27
C GLU A 132 -3.80 4.60 17.71
N ALA A 133 -3.54 3.34 17.38
CA ALA A 133 -2.25 2.92 16.84
C ALA A 133 -2.00 3.48 15.43
N ARG A 134 -3.03 3.61 14.60
CA ARG A 134 -2.96 4.29 13.30
C ARG A 134 -2.62 5.77 13.44
N ASP A 135 -3.30 6.47 14.34
CA ASP A 135 -3.06 7.90 14.61
C ASP A 135 -1.62 8.14 15.09
N ASP A 136 -1.10 7.29 15.99
CA ASP A 136 0.27 7.35 16.49
C ASP A 136 1.28 7.20 15.35
N LEU A 137 1.11 6.19 14.50
CA LEU A 137 1.98 5.97 13.33
C LEU A 137 1.94 7.16 12.36
N VAL A 138 0.73 7.62 12.01
CA VAL A 138 0.53 8.75 11.08
C VAL A 138 1.17 10.04 11.61
N ASN A 139 1.08 10.29 12.92
CA ASN A 139 1.69 11.46 13.54
C ASN A 139 3.23 11.36 13.66
N ALA A 140 3.75 10.14 13.74
CA ALA A 140 5.19 9.89 13.81
C ALA A 140 5.87 9.93 12.42
N PHE A 141 5.12 9.71 11.33
CA PHE A 141 5.65 9.87 9.98
C PHE A 141 5.86 11.35 9.63
N SER A 142 6.94 11.62 8.93
CA SER A 142 7.13 12.93 8.29
C SER A 142 6.18 13.10 7.11
N ASP A 143 5.82 14.35 6.80
CA ASP A 143 4.97 14.63 5.63
C ASP A 143 5.57 14.10 4.31
N VAL A 144 6.90 14.00 4.21
CA VAL A 144 7.57 13.46 3.02
C VAL A 144 7.35 11.94 2.92
N GLU A 145 7.42 11.22 4.03
CA GLU A 145 7.15 9.78 4.08
C GLU A 145 5.70 9.50 3.70
N LEU A 146 4.74 10.25 4.27
CA LEU A 146 3.32 10.10 3.95
C LEU A 146 3.01 10.39 2.48
N VAL A 147 3.56 11.47 1.93
CA VAL A 147 3.38 11.80 0.51
C VAL A 147 3.98 10.73 -0.39
N SER A 148 5.18 10.23 -0.07
CA SER A 148 5.80 9.15 -0.85
C SER A 148 4.96 7.87 -0.83
N ALA A 149 4.43 7.49 0.34
CA ALA A 149 3.55 6.33 0.47
C ALA A 149 2.27 6.50 -0.38
N ILE A 150 1.60 7.64 -0.26
CA ILE A 150 0.37 7.96 -1.01
C ILE A 150 0.61 7.99 -2.53
N GLU A 151 1.74 8.55 -2.99
CA GLU A 151 2.04 8.60 -4.44
C GLU A 151 2.42 7.24 -5.05
N GLU A 152 2.78 6.29 -4.21
CA GLU A 152 3.10 4.92 -4.62
C GLU A 152 1.91 3.95 -4.52
N MET A 153 0.85 4.30 -3.81
CA MET A 153 -0.37 3.50 -3.66
C MET A 153 -1.29 3.65 -4.88
N SER A 154 -2.22 2.69 -5.06
CA SER A 154 -3.38 2.88 -5.93
C SER A 154 -4.24 4.04 -5.41
N LEU A 155 -4.96 4.73 -6.29
CA LEU A 155 -5.70 5.93 -5.89
C LEU A 155 -6.88 5.63 -4.95
N ASP A 156 -7.50 4.48 -5.06
CA ASP A 156 -8.56 4.00 -4.17
C ASP A 156 -8.01 3.67 -2.78
N ASP A 157 -6.96 2.84 -2.69
CA ASP A 157 -6.28 2.56 -1.42
C ASP A 157 -5.78 3.84 -0.72
N ALA A 158 -5.24 4.78 -1.51
CA ALA A 158 -4.79 6.05 -0.99
C ALA A 158 -5.96 6.93 -0.49
N ALA A 159 -7.13 6.85 -1.13
CA ALA A 159 -8.33 7.55 -0.68
C ALA A 159 -8.85 6.96 0.63
N ASP A 160 -8.98 5.62 0.71
CA ASP A 160 -9.41 4.90 1.91
C ASP A 160 -8.49 5.23 3.09
N LEU A 161 -7.17 5.17 2.87
CA LEU A 161 -6.19 5.55 3.89
C LEU A 161 -6.37 7.00 4.38
N LEU A 162 -6.63 7.94 3.46
CA LEU A 162 -6.83 9.35 3.81
C LEU A 162 -8.16 9.60 4.52
N GLU A 163 -9.22 8.83 4.25
CA GLU A 163 -10.50 8.95 4.96
C GLU A 163 -10.36 8.65 6.46
N ASP A 164 -9.47 7.72 6.80
CA ASP A 164 -9.18 7.33 8.18
C ASP A 164 -8.22 8.31 8.90
N MET A 165 -7.61 9.27 8.18
CA MET A 165 -6.63 10.19 8.77
C MET A 165 -7.26 11.49 9.33
N PRO A 166 -6.65 12.09 10.36
CA PRO A 166 -7.07 13.41 10.84
C PRO A 166 -7.04 14.46 9.72
N ALA A 167 -8.08 15.30 9.62
CA ALA A 167 -8.22 16.30 8.55
C ALA A 167 -7.00 17.21 8.37
N GLY A 168 -6.24 17.47 9.44
CA GLY A 168 -5.01 18.27 9.41
C GLY A 168 -3.88 17.54 8.66
N VAL A 169 -3.79 16.22 8.77
CA VAL A 169 -2.83 15.36 8.06
C VAL A 169 -3.22 15.29 6.59
N VAL A 170 -4.48 14.95 6.29
CA VAL A 170 -5.02 14.90 4.92
C VAL A 170 -4.69 16.17 4.15
N LYS A 171 -4.94 17.34 4.76
CA LYS A 171 -4.63 18.63 4.13
C LYS A 171 -3.14 18.76 3.82
N ARG A 172 -2.25 18.44 4.76
CA ARG A 172 -0.79 18.54 4.55
C ARG A 172 -0.29 17.61 3.46
N VAL A 173 -0.81 16.38 3.43
CA VAL A 173 -0.46 15.38 2.41
C VAL A 173 -0.92 15.85 1.03
N LEU A 174 -2.19 16.24 0.88
CA LEU A 174 -2.73 16.73 -0.38
C LEU A 174 -2.03 18.00 -0.89
N GLU A 175 -1.64 18.92 0.00
CA GLU A 175 -0.90 20.14 -0.39
C GLU A 175 0.48 19.83 -0.95
N LYS A 176 1.13 18.75 -0.50
CA LYS A 176 2.48 18.35 -0.88
C LYS A 176 2.54 17.31 -1.99
N SER A 177 1.45 16.57 -2.22
CA SER A 177 1.34 15.61 -3.31
C SER A 177 1.37 16.27 -4.69
N SER A 178 1.67 15.48 -5.71
CA SER A 178 1.63 15.92 -7.10
C SER A 178 0.25 16.48 -7.46
N ARG A 179 0.20 17.34 -8.47
CA ARG A 179 -1.09 17.93 -8.89
C ARG A 179 -2.07 16.86 -9.37
N GLU A 180 -1.58 15.86 -10.08
CA GLU A 180 -2.38 14.77 -10.63
C GLU A 180 -3.00 13.91 -9.53
N THR A 181 -2.17 13.42 -8.60
CA THR A 181 -2.60 12.67 -7.42
C THR A 181 -3.63 13.44 -6.59
N ARG A 182 -3.33 14.71 -6.29
CA ARG A 182 -4.24 15.58 -5.51
C ARG A 182 -5.60 15.80 -6.18
N GLU A 183 -5.64 16.04 -7.51
CA GLU A 183 -6.91 16.22 -8.24
C GLU A 183 -7.73 14.93 -8.23
N SER A 184 -7.08 13.77 -8.36
CA SER A 184 -7.71 12.45 -8.34
C SER A 184 -8.24 12.10 -6.95
N LEU A 185 -7.41 12.22 -5.91
CA LEU A 185 -7.81 11.94 -4.53
C LEU A 185 -8.93 12.88 -4.05
N ASN A 186 -8.84 14.20 -4.33
CA ASN A 186 -9.94 15.11 -4.00
C ASN A 186 -11.26 14.73 -4.67
N LYS A 187 -11.21 14.11 -5.85
CA LYS A 187 -12.41 13.64 -6.52
C LYS A 187 -13.00 12.40 -5.84
N LEU A 188 -12.17 11.45 -5.42
CA LEU A 188 -12.60 10.24 -4.70
C LEU A 188 -13.18 10.60 -3.35
N LEU A 189 -12.46 11.37 -2.54
CA LEU A 189 -12.86 11.85 -1.20
C LEU A 189 -14.13 12.72 -1.18
N ASN A 190 -14.61 13.19 -2.33
CA ASN A 190 -15.86 13.94 -2.43
C ASN A 190 -17.08 13.05 -2.73
N TYR A 191 -16.92 11.76 -2.99
CA TYR A 191 -18.07 10.87 -3.12
C TYR A 191 -18.66 10.57 -1.75
N PRO A 192 -19.97 10.32 -1.67
CA PRO A 192 -20.58 9.90 -0.40
C PRO A 192 -19.98 8.57 0.06
N GLU A 193 -19.78 8.43 1.37
CA GLU A 193 -19.41 7.16 1.99
C GLU A 193 -20.37 6.04 1.55
N SER A 194 -19.85 4.83 1.40
CA SER A 194 -20.62 3.66 0.97
C SER A 194 -21.30 3.80 -0.41
N SER A 195 -20.86 4.74 -1.25
CA SER A 195 -21.33 4.86 -2.64
C SER A 195 -20.41 4.07 -3.60
N ALA A 196 -20.91 3.75 -4.79
CA ALA A 196 -20.09 3.16 -5.84
C ALA A 196 -18.86 4.01 -6.18
N GLY A 197 -18.95 5.32 -6.02
CA GLY A 197 -17.88 6.28 -6.31
C GLY A 197 -16.76 6.27 -5.28
N SER A 198 -17.05 5.99 -3.99
CA SER A 198 -16.03 5.87 -2.95
C SER A 198 -15.27 4.54 -3.04
N LEU A 199 -15.89 3.50 -3.60
CA LEU A 199 -15.32 2.16 -3.70
C LEU A 199 -14.70 1.84 -5.06
N MET A 200 -14.76 2.76 -6.03
CA MET A 200 -14.27 2.51 -7.38
C MET A 200 -12.81 2.88 -7.53
N THR A 201 -12.06 2.08 -8.28
CA THR A 201 -10.76 2.53 -8.78
C THR A 201 -10.92 3.40 -10.04
N PRO A 202 -10.26 4.57 -10.12
CA PRO A 202 -10.19 5.37 -11.34
C PRO A 202 -9.09 4.89 -12.29
N GLU A 203 -8.27 3.91 -11.90
CA GLU A 203 -7.08 3.44 -12.60
C GLU A 203 -7.41 2.27 -13.53
N TYR A 204 -7.97 2.57 -14.68
CA TYR A 204 -8.37 1.60 -15.70
C TYR A 204 -7.82 1.93 -17.09
N VAL A 205 -7.70 0.91 -17.94
CA VAL A 205 -7.28 1.10 -19.33
C VAL A 205 -8.43 1.66 -20.15
N ARG A 206 -8.24 2.88 -20.66
CA ARG A 206 -9.18 3.60 -21.52
C ARG A 206 -8.81 3.44 -22.99
N LEU A 207 -9.76 2.98 -23.80
CA LEU A 207 -9.67 2.91 -25.25
C LEU A 207 -10.66 3.88 -25.89
N ARG A 208 -10.41 4.23 -27.17
CA ARG A 208 -11.34 5.05 -27.96
C ARG A 208 -11.99 4.18 -29.05
N MET A 209 -13.19 4.56 -29.47
CA MET A 209 -13.94 3.84 -30.50
C MET A 209 -13.23 3.80 -31.87
N ASP A 210 -12.44 4.81 -32.19
CA ASP A 210 -11.72 4.94 -33.48
C ASP A 210 -10.42 4.12 -33.54
N MET A 211 -10.05 3.42 -32.49
CA MET A 211 -8.83 2.62 -32.44
C MET A 211 -8.98 1.26 -33.13
N THR A 212 -7.87 0.76 -33.65
CA THR A 212 -7.69 -0.63 -34.03
C THR A 212 -7.11 -1.44 -32.88
N VAL A 213 -7.14 -2.77 -32.98
CA VAL A 213 -6.54 -3.69 -32.00
C VAL A 213 -5.06 -3.37 -31.76
N GLU A 214 -4.28 -3.08 -32.83
CA GLU A 214 -2.88 -2.70 -32.69
C GLU A 214 -2.70 -1.42 -31.86
N GLN A 215 -3.56 -0.42 -32.07
CA GLN A 215 -3.54 0.82 -31.31
C GLN A 215 -4.01 0.62 -29.87
N ALA A 216 -4.95 -0.30 -29.64
CA ALA A 216 -5.37 -0.68 -28.30
C ALA A 216 -4.21 -1.31 -27.50
N PHE A 217 -3.44 -2.21 -28.11
CA PHE A 217 -2.24 -2.76 -27.46
C PHE A 217 -1.19 -1.68 -27.12
N ALA A 218 -1.03 -0.68 -28.00
CA ALA A 218 -0.15 0.44 -27.70
C ALA A 218 -0.67 1.28 -26.51
N ALA A 219 -1.99 1.47 -26.41
CA ALA A 219 -2.64 2.16 -25.30
C ALA A 219 -2.49 1.37 -23.99
N ILE A 220 -2.69 0.04 -24.02
CA ILE A 220 -2.52 -0.85 -22.86
C ILE A 220 -1.09 -0.79 -22.35
N ARG A 221 -0.08 -0.88 -23.21
CA ARG A 221 1.33 -0.79 -22.79
C ARG A 221 1.69 0.54 -22.13
N LYS A 222 0.99 1.61 -22.50
CA LYS A 222 1.23 2.94 -21.95
C LYS A 222 0.50 3.18 -20.63
N GLN A 223 -0.71 2.63 -20.47
CA GLN A 223 -1.60 2.87 -19.31
C GLN A 223 -1.55 1.75 -18.30
N GLY A 224 -1.16 0.52 -18.70
CA GLY A 224 -1.28 -0.68 -17.90
C GLY A 224 -0.31 -0.76 -16.72
N GLU A 225 0.71 0.09 -16.69
CA GLU A 225 1.59 0.20 -15.52
C GLU A 225 0.87 0.78 -14.28
N ASN A 226 -0.09 1.69 -14.54
CA ASN A 226 -0.84 2.37 -13.50
C ASN A 226 -2.30 1.88 -13.42
N ALA A 227 -2.68 0.90 -14.23
CA ALA A 227 -4.03 0.36 -14.21
C ALA A 227 -4.09 -0.86 -13.30
N GLU A 228 -5.08 -0.91 -12.41
CA GLU A 228 -5.30 -2.04 -11.50
C GLU A 228 -5.42 -3.37 -12.27
N THR A 229 -6.06 -3.34 -13.43
CA THR A 229 -6.14 -4.51 -14.30
C THR A 229 -6.10 -4.14 -15.78
N VAL A 230 -5.50 -5.02 -16.59
CA VAL A 230 -5.53 -4.95 -18.06
C VAL A 230 -6.46 -5.99 -18.69
N TYR A 231 -7.12 -6.81 -17.88
CA TYR A 231 -7.99 -7.89 -18.37
C TYR A 231 -9.24 -7.35 -19.07
N THR A 232 -9.76 -6.22 -18.60
CA THR A 232 -10.89 -5.51 -19.16
C THR A 232 -10.49 -4.09 -19.49
N CYS A 233 -10.65 -3.69 -20.76
CA CYS A 233 -10.40 -2.33 -21.22
C CYS A 233 -11.74 -1.63 -21.52
N TYR A 234 -11.85 -0.37 -21.13
CA TYR A 234 -13.09 0.40 -21.23
C TYR A 234 -13.04 1.33 -22.45
N VAL A 235 -14.02 1.18 -23.35
CA VAL A 235 -14.15 2.02 -24.54
C VAL A 235 -14.98 3.25 -24.18
N VAL A 236 -14.35 4.42 -24.19
CA VAL A 236 -14.95 5.67 -23.70
C VAL A 236 -14.89 6.74 -24.80
N GLU A 237 -16.04 7.37 -25.09
CA GLU A 237 -16.16 8.51 -26.00
C GLU A 237 -16.89 9.66 -25.30
N SER A 238 -16.33 10.86 -25.38
CA SER A 238 -16.93 12.06 -24.77
C SER A 238 -17.29 11.88 -23.28
N ASN A 239 -16.41 11.22 -22.52
CA ASN A 239 -16.61 10.84 -21.10
C ASN A 239 -17.84 9.93 -20.83
N ARG A 240 -18.26 9.17 -21.82
CA ARG A 240 -19.31 8.15 -21.66
C ARG A 240 -18.75 6.80 -22.03
N LEU A 241 -19.04 5.80 -21.19
CA LEU A 241 -18.76 4.41 -21.49
C LEU A 241 -19.61 3.96 -22.69
N GLN A 242 -18.96 3.42 -23.71
CA GLN A 242 -19.58 2.92 -24.93
C GLN A 242 -19.57 1.39 -25.00
N GLY A 243 -18.56 0.78 -24.39
CA GLY A 243 -18.35 -0.65 -24.42
C GLY A 243 -17.17 -1.08 -23.59
N VAL A 244 -17.00 -2.40 -23.48
CA VAL A 244 -15.80 -3.02 -22.89
C VAL A 244 -15.17 -3.99 -23.86
N VAL A 245 -13.87 -4.18 -23.76
CA VAL A 245 -13.13 -5.18 -24.55
C VAL A 245 -12.24 -5.97 -23.63
N SER A 246 -12.39 -7.29 -23.64
CA SER A 246 -11.51 -8.17 -22.85
C SER A 246 -10.13 -8.29 -23.51
N ALA A 247 -9.10 -8.48 -22.69
CA ALA A 247 -7.76 -8.80 -23.18
C ALA A 247 -7.77 -10.05 -24.09
N ARG A 248 -8.64 -11.03 -23.79
CA ARG A 248 -8.82 -12.22 -24.63
C ARG A 248 -9.30 -11.86 -26.04
N ASN A 249 -10.30 -11.00 -26.16
CA ASN A 249 -10.82 -10.60 -27.47
C ASN A 249 -9.77 -9.84 -28.28
N LEU A 250 -9.00 -8.97 -27.61
CA LEU A 250 -7.87 -8.26 -28.24
C LEU A 250 -6.79 -9.22 -28.75
N LEU A 251 -6.44 -10.25 -27.96
CA LEU A 251 -5.40 -11.22 -28.34
C LEU A 251 -5.80 -12.12 -29.51
N LEU A 252 -7.09 -12.39 -29.67
CA LEU A 252 -7.62 -13.27 -30.71
C LEU A 252 -7.99 -12.55 -32.00
N ALA A 253 -8.14 -11.22 -31.97
CA ALA A 253 -8.53 -10.41 -33.12
C ALA A 253 -7.33 -10.06 -34.02
N ASP A 254 -7.62 -9.78 -35.28
CA ASP A 254 -6.61 -9.27 -36.22
C ASP A 254 -6.15 -7.85 -35.79
N PRO A 255 -4.86 -7.49 -35.87
CA PRO A 255 -4.35 -6.18 -35.48
C PRO A 255 -5.03 -4.98 -36.12
N LYS A 256 -5.59 -5.16 -37.32
CA LYS A 256 -6.28 -4.09 -38.07
C LYS A 256 -7.78 -4.01 -37.77
N THR A 257 -8.33 -4.94 -37.02
CA THR A 257 -9.76 -4.94 -36.66
C THR A 257 -10.09 -3.70 -35.82
N PRO A 258 -11.15 -2.95 -36.14
CA PRO A 258 -11.64 -1.85 -35.33
C PRO A 258 -12.14 -2.38 -33.95
N ILE A 259 -11.90 -1.62 -32.88
CA ILE A 259 -12.37 -1.97 -31.54
C ILE A 259 -13.89 -2.13 -31.50
N THR A 260 -14.62 -1.36 -32.26
CA THR A 260 -16.10 -1.41 -32.35
C THR A 260 -16.65 -2.75 -32.84
N GLU A 261 -15.85 -3.55 -33.53
CA GLU A 261 -16.29 -4.90 -34.00
C GLU A 261 -16.12 -5.98 -32.93
N ILE A 262 -15.29 -5.75 -31.90
CA ILE A 262 -14.95 -6.75 -30.88
C ILE A 262 -15.35 -6.32 -29.46
N MET A 263 -15.84 -5.08 -29.30
CA MET A 263 -16.33 -4.59 -28.03
C MET A 263 -17.72 -5.15 -27.73
N GLU A 264 -17.99 -5.31 -26.45
CA GLU A 264 -19.32 -5.59 -25.92
C GLU A 264 -19.95 -4.26 -25.51
N ASP A 265 -21.14 -3.97 -26.04
CA ASP A 265 -21.89 -2.73 -25.80
C ASP A 265 -23.15 -2.94 -24.93
N ASN A 266 -23.55 -4.19 -24.69
CA ASN A 266 -24.64 -4.52 -23.80
C ASN A 266 -24.18 -4.56 -22.33
N LEU A 267 -24.00 -3.38 -21.74
CA LEU A 267 -23.42 -3.22 -20.43
C LEU A 267 -24.48 -2.95 -19.36
N VAL A 268 -24.31 -3.58 -18.20
CA VAL A 268 -24.98 -3.15 -16.99
C VAL A 268 -24.04 -2.18 -16.24
N THR A 269 -24.55 -1.00 -15.94
CA THR A 269 -23.78 0.08 -15.30
C THR A 269 -24.51 0.61 -14.08
N VAL A 270 -23.77 1.10 -13.12
CA VAL A 270 -24.26 1.80 -11.94
C VAL A 270 -23.75 3.25 -11.96
N LYS A 271 -24.39 4.12 -11.20
CA LYS A 271 -23.93 5.50 -11.03
C LYS A 271 -22.97 5.56 -9.86
N VAL A 272 -22.02 6.46 -9.92
CA VAL A 272 -21.07 6.73 -8.81
C VAL A 272 -21.76 7.12 -7.50
N THR A 273 -23.01 7.58 -7.54
CA THR A 273 -23.82 7.92 -6.36
C THR A 273 -24.72 6.80 -5.90
N ASP A 274 -24.72 5.66 -6.57
CA ASP A 274 -25.54 4.51 -6.15
C ASP A 274 -24.90 3.86 -4.91
N ASP A 275 -25.76 3.39 -4.02
CA ASP A 275 -25.35 2.75 -2.76
C ASP A 275 -24.68 1.39 -3.02
N GLN A 276 -23.65 1.07 -2.22
CA GLN A 276 -22.87 -0.17 -2.34
C GLN A 276 -23.71 -1.45 -2.28
N GLU A 277 -24.76 -1.46 -1.44
CA GLU A 277 -25.65 -2.63 -1.34
C GLU A 277 -26.40 -2.85 -2.65
N PHE A 278 -26.88 -1.75 -3.28
CA PHE A 278 -27.53 -1.82 -4.59
C PHE A 278 -26.56 -2.34 -5.66
N VAL A 279 -25.31 -1.91 -5.64
CA VAL A 279 -24.25 -2.39 -6.56
C VAL A 279 -24.00 -3.88 -6.35
N ALA A 280 -23.83 -4.33 -5.10
CA ALA A 280 -23.62 -5.73 -4.75
C ALA A 280 -24.79 -6.62 -5.18
N VAL A 281 -26.02 -6.19 -4.97
CA VAL A 281 -27.24 -6.91 -5.41
C VAL A 281 -27.28 -6.99 -6.94
N SER A 282 -27.00 -5.90 -7.63
CA SER A 282 -26.99 -5.86 -9.10
C SER A 282 -25.95 -6.83 -9.68
N TYR A 283 -24.74 -6.87 -9.09
CA TYR A 283 -23.68 -7.80 -9.48
C TYR A 283 -24.07 -9.26 -9.25
N THR A 284 -24.69 -9.55 -8.11
CA THR A 284 -25.10 -10.92 -7.75
C THR A 284 -26.18 -11.44 -8.72
N HIS A 285 -27.13 -10.60 -9.09
CA HIS A 285 -28.16 -10.95 -10.08
C HIS A 285 -27.60 -11.22 -11.47
N LEU A 286 -26.63 -10.42 -11.92
CA LEU A 286 -25.96 -10.63 -13.21
C LEU A 286 -25.19 -11.95 -13.24
N ARG A 287 -24.42 -12.26 -12.19
CA ARG A 287 -23.64 -13.51 -12.09
C ARG A 287 -24.54 -14.75 -12.02
N ALA A 288 -25.71 -14.66 -11.39
CA ALA A 288 -26.68 -15.75 -11.38
C ALA A 288 -27.24 -16.03 -12.78
N HIS A 289 -27.48 -14.98 -13.60
CA HIS A 289 -27.94 -15.11 -14.99
C HIS A 289 -26.86 -15.72 -15.90
N GLU A 290 -25.58 -15.37 -15.70
CA GLU A 290 -24.47 -15.97 -16.47
C GLU A 290 -24.28 -17.46 -16.15
N THR A 291 -24.55 -17.88 -14.91
CA THR A 291 -24.45 -19.29 -14.49
C THR A 291 -25.56 -20.15 -15.05
N GLU A 292 -26.73 -19.59 -15.32
CA GLU A 292 -27.86 -20.30 -15.97
C GLU A 292 -27.68 -20.53 -17.48
N LEU A 293 -26.81 -19.71 -18.12
CA LEU A 293 -26.51 -19.83 -19.56
C LEU A 293 -25.38 -20.84 -19.87
N HIS A 294 -24.73 -21.42 -18.89
CA HIS A 294 -23.65 -22.39 -19.04
C HIS A 294 -24.00 -23.82 -18.57
N LEU A 295 -25.26 -24.15 -18.34
CA LEU A 295 -25.82 -25.50 -18.18
C LEU A 295 -26.55 -25.91 -19.44
#